data_6b1567a47acaab4944047bc1a2cf9ab7
#
_entry.id   6b1567a47acaab4944047bc1a2cf9ab7
#
_cell.length_a   1.000
_cell.length_b   1.000
_cell.length_c   1.000
_cell.angle_alpha   90.00
_cell.angle_beta   90.00
_cell.angle_gamma   90.00
#
_symmetry.space_group_name_H-M   'P 1'
#
loop_
_entity.id
_entity.type
_entity.pdbx_description
1 polymer ?
#
loop_
_entity_poly.entity_id
_entity_poly.type
_entity_poly.pdbx_seq_one_letter_code
_entity_poly.pdbx_strand_id
1 'polypeptide(L)'
;MSVSLGMNGFGRIGRYLLRLLADSEDIRITAINARADNASLAHLFKYDSVYGIFPGTVDHDDNGIIINGRHIEVTRCKTGEWEWARLGIDIAVETTGTLKKREDAAQHLQCGAKKVVVSAPCKEADATIVMGVNDDIYDAAAHTVL
;
A
#
# COMPACT_ATOMS: atom_id res chain seq x y z
N MET A 1 -10.24 -6.04 15.39
CA MET A 1 -9.69 -6.59 14.13
C MET A 1 -9.01 -5.48 13.38
N SER A 2 -7.75 -5.63 13.00
CA SER A 2 -7.05 -4.64 12.19
C SER A 2 -7.23 -4.94 10.69
N VAL A 3 -7.32 -3.88 9.86
CA VAL A 3 -7.36 -3.99 8.41
C VAL A 3 -5.92 -4.14 7.88
N SER A 4 -5.70 -5.17 7.06
CA SER A 4 -4.40 -5.46 6.46
C SER A 4 -4.27 -4.79 5.10
N LEU A 5 -3.26 -3.95 4.93
CA LEU A 5 -2.94 -3.29 3.67
C LEU A 5 -1.74 -3.95 2.98
N GLY A 6 -1.89 -4.24 1.68
CA GLY A 6 -0.80 -4.55 0.77
C GLY A 6 -0.51 -3.35 -0.12
N MET A 7 0.71 -2.90 -0.16
CA MET A 7 1.07 -1.71 -0.93
C MET A 7 1.87 -2.09 -2.18
N ASN A 8 1.38 -1.73 -3.35
CA ASN A 8 2.11 -1.86 -4.60
C ASN A 8 2.84 -0.56 -4.93
N GLY A 9 4.16 -0.60 -4.86
CA GLY A 9 5.03 0.55 -4.99
C GLY A 9 5.51 1.09 -3.64
N PHE A 10 6.73 1.59 -3.60
CA PHE A 10 7.34 2.19 -2.40
C PHE A 10 8.04 3.51 -2.74
N GLY A 11 7.33 4.34 -3.51
CA GLY A 11 7.74 5.69 -3.86
C GLY A 11 7.43 6.70 -2.74
N ARG A 12 7.38 7.97 -3.09
CA ARG A 12 7.09 9.06 -2.13
C ARG A 12 5.76 8.86 -1.40
N ILE A 13 4.71 8.53 -2.13
CA ILE A 13 3.36 8.34 -1.56
C ILE A 13 3.33 7.12 -0.65
N GLY A 14 3.84 5.98 -1.11
CA GLY A 14 3.86 4.75 -0.31
C GLY A 14 4.66 4.90 0.99
N ARG A 15 5.85 5.50 0.92
CA ARG A 15 6.67 5.76 2.13
C ARG A 15 5.99 6.71 3.10
N TYR A 16 5.31 7.76 2.59
CA TYR A 16 4.59 8.67 3.46
C TYR A 16 3.38 7.98 4.13
N LEU A 17 2.63 7.19 3.38
CA LEU A 17 1.54 6.39 3.94
C LEU A 17 2.02 5.46 5.04
N LEU A 18 3.15 4.77 4.84
CA LEU A 18 3.73 3.92 5.87
C LEU A 18 4.13 4.71 7.12
N ARG A 19 4.67 5.94 6.97
CA ARG A 19 4.97 6.81 8.12
C ARG A 19 3.72 7.17 8.92
N LEU A 20 2.62 7.49 8.25
CA LEU A 20 1.35 7.83 8.91
C LEU A 20 0.75 6.65 9.67
N LEU A 21 0.96 5.43 9.17
CA LEU A 21 0.36 4.21 9.74
C LEU A 21 1.33 3.40 10.63
N ALA A 22 2.56 3.86 10.82
CA ALA A 22 3.60 3.09 11.51
C ALA A 22 3.19 2.63 12.91
N ASP A 23 2.43 3.45 13.65
CA ASP A 23 1.96 3.17 15.00
C ASP A 23 0.46 2.85 15.07
N SER A 24 -0.23 2.79 13.92
CA SER A 24 -1.66 2.47 13.88
C SER A 24 -1.93 1.03 14.36
N GLU A 25 -2.96 0.87 15.19
CA GLU A 25 -3.44 -0.43 15.65
C GLU A 25 -4.56 -0.98 14.76
N ASP A 26 -5.34 -0.10 14.14
CA ASP A 26 -6.54 -0.46 13.39
C ASP A 26 -6.25 -0.77 11.91
N ILE A 27 -5.25 -0.09 11.34
CA ILE A 27 -4.85 -0.25 9.92
C ILE A 27 -3.35 -0.50 9.87
N ARG A 28 -2.95 -1.59 9.24
CA ARG A 28 -1.54 -2.00 9.17
C ARG A 28 -1.10 -2.31 7.75
N ILE A 29 0.01 -1.75 7.32
CA ILE A 29 0.70 -2.21 6.13
C ILE A 29 1.50 -3.46 6.51
N THR A 30 1.13 -4.60 5.95
CA THR A 30 1.73 -5.91 6.26
C THR A 30 2.58 -6.45 5.12
N ALA A 31 2.37 -5.91 3.90
CA ALA A 31 3.15 -6.30 2.75
C ALA A 31 3.41 -5.11 1.81
N ILE A 32 4.56 -5.13 1.16
CA ILE A 32 4.96 -4.15 0.14
C ILE A 32 5.49 -4.90 -1.07
N ASN A 33 4.97 -4.61 -2.25
CA ASN A 33 5.55 -5.05 -3.50
C ASN A 33 6.42 -3.93 -4.07
N ALA A 34 7.74 -4.14 -4.12
CA ALA A 34 8.71 -3.15 -4.56
C ALA A 34 9.89 -3.82 -5.27
N ARG A 35 10.65 -3.05 -6.07
CA ARG A 35 11.75 -3.60 -6.89
C ARG A 35 13.11 -3.59 -6.20
N ALA A 36 13.37 -2.59 -5.37
CA ALA A 36 14.65 -2.43 -4.69
C ALA A 36 14.87 -3.52 -3.61
N ASP A 37 16.11 -3.73 -3.22
CA ASP A 37 16.47 -4.60 -2.10
C ASP A 37 15.97 -4.03 -0.76
N ASN A 38 15.84 -4.90 0.24
CA ASN A 38 15.25 -4.54 1.53
C ASN A 38 16.08 -3.50 2.29
N ALA A 39 17.41 -3.55 2.19
CA ALA A 39 18.29 -2.55 2.80
C ALA A 39 18.05 -1.17 2.21
N SER A 40 17.97 -1.07 0.90
CA SER A 40 17.65 0.20 0.19
C SER A 40 16.26 0.73 0.56
N LEU A 41 15.25 -0.14 0.63
CA LEU A 41 13.89 0.26 1.04
C LEU A 41 13.87 0.79 2.47
N ALA A 42 14.52 0.11 3.41
CA ALA A 42 14.65 0.54 4.80
C ALA A 42 15.38 1.89 4.91
N HIS A 43 16.47 2.07 4.17
CA HIS A 43 17.20 3.33 4.12
C HIS A 43 16.34 4.48 3.59
N LEU A 44 15.66 4.29 2.46
CA LEU A 44 14.77 5.29 1.86
C LEU A 44 13.57 5.64 2.76
N PHE A 45 13.12 4.71 3.58
CA PHE A 45 12.08 4.98 4.57
C PHE A 45 12.62 5.77 5.75
N LYS A 46 13.80 5.40 6.26
CA LYS A 46 14.43 6.05 7.42
C LYS A 46 14.78 7.52 7.12
N TYR A 47 15.38 7.77 5.96
CA TYR A 47 15.91 9.08 5.59
C TYR A 47 15.09 9.68 4.44
N ASP A 48 14.37 10.75 4.71
CA ASP A 48 13.56 11.45 3.73
C ASP A 48 13.93 12.93 3.68
N SER A 49 14.14 13.48 2.48
CA SER A 49 14.58 14.88 2.31
C SER A 49 13.47 15.89 2.60
N VAL A 50 12.20 15.47 2.59
CA VAL A 50 11.04 16.34 2.87
C VAL A 50 10.57 16.16 4.31
N TYR A 51 10.37 14.91 4.75
CA TYR A 51 9.81 14.58 6.06
C TYR A 51 10.87 14.31 7.13
N GLY A 52 12.15 14.37 6.76
CA GLY A 52 13.25 14.16 7.69
C GLY A 52 13.48 12.70 8.09
N ILE A 53 14.26 12.50 9.11
CA ILE A 53 14.59 11.17 9.63
C ILE A 53 13.36 10.61 10.37
N PHE A 54 12.97 9.38 10.05
CA PHE A 54 11.89 8.68 10.77
C PHE A 54 12.33 8.47 12.24
N PRO A 55 11.53 8.91 13.23
CA PRO A 55 11.96 8.91 14.63
C PRO A 55 11.99 7.51 15.26
N GLY A 56 11.27 6.54 14.69
CA GLY A 56 11.22 5.18 15.18
C GLY A 56 12.40 4.31 14.73
N THR A 57 12.33 3.02 15.05
CA THR A 57 13.30 2.03 14.63
C THR A 57 13.00 1.54 13.22
N VAL A 58 14.06 1.36 12.42
CA VAL A 58 14.00 0.82 11.06
C VAL A 58 15.09 -0.19 10.89
N ASP A 59 14.72 -1.40 10.51
CA ASP A 59 15.63 -2.50 10.22
C ASP A 59 15.12 -3.28 9.01
N HIS A 60 15.83 -4.29 8.58
CA HIS A 60 15.46 -5.19 7.49
C HIS A 60 16.04 -6.58 7.70
N ASP A 61 15.44 -7.56 7.05
CA ASP A 61 15.94 -8.91 6.90
C ASP A 61 15.78 -9.39 5.45
N ASP A 62 16.03 -10.68 5.20
CA ASP A 62 15.93 -11.26 3.85
C ASP A 62 14.50 -11.24 3.30
N ASN A 63 13.49 -11.19 4.16
CA ASN A 63 12.07 -11.27 3.80
C ASN A 63 11.36 -9.92 3.75
N GLY A 64 11.93 -8.87 4.36
CA GLY A 64 11.24 -7.59 4.39
C GLY A 64 11.94 -6.48 5.16
N ILE A 65 11.14 -5.50 5.55
CA ILE A 65 11.58 -4.38 6.39
C ILE A 65 10.87 -4.45 7.76
N ILE A 66 11.52 -3.90 8.78
CA ILE A 66 11.02 -3.95 10.16
C ILE A 66 10.90 -2.51 10.66
N ILE A 67 9.69 -2.07 10.95
CA ILE A 67 9.38 -0.71 11.41
C ILE A 67 8.78 -0.78 12.81
N ASN A 68 9.42 -0.13 13.78
CA ASN A 68 9.00 -0.16 15.19
C ASN A 68 8.77 -1.60 15.71
N GLY A 69 9.63 -2.54 15.29
CA GLY A 69 9.51 -3.96 15.63
C GLY A 69 8.43 -4.74 14.85
N ARG A 70 7.67 -4.10 13.97
CA ARG A 70 6.67 -4.76 13.11
C ARG A 70 7.30 -5.15 11.79
N HIS A 71 7.25 -6.44 11.45
CA HIS A 71 7.74 -6.95 10.17
C HIS A 71 6.72 -6.68 9.06
N ILE A 72 7.22 -6.19 7.91
CA ILE A 72 6.47 -5.96 6.69
C ILE A 72 7.11 -6.78 5.58
N GLU A 73 6.40 -7.75 5.06
CA GLU A 73 6.92 -8.62 4.01
C GLU A 73 7.13 -7.84 2.70
N VAL A 74 8.27 -8.02 2.04
CA VAL A 74 8.57 -7.38 0.76
C VAL A 74 8.58 -8.41 -0.35
N THR A 75 7.68 -8.25 -1.31
CA THR A 75 7.59 -9.07 -2.51
C THR A 75 8.13 -8.32 -3.74
N ARG A 76 8.44 -9.07 -4.79
CA ARG A 76 8.95 -8.54 -6.08
C ARG A 76 8.17 -9.12 -7.25
N CYS A 77 6.84 -9.24 -7.06
CA CYS A 77 5.93 -9.75 -8.06
C CYS A 77 5.77 -8.80 -9.25
N LYS A 78 5.54 -9.37 -10.43
CA LYS A 78 5.13 -8.60 -11.60
C LYS A 78 3.66 -8.17 -11.46
N THR A 79 3.25 -7.23 -12.30
CA THR A 79 1.85 -6.80 -12.39
C THR A 79 0.95 -8.01 -12.67
N GLY A 80 -0.10 -8.16 -11.88
CA GLY A 80 -1.05 -9.28 -11.97
C GLY A 80 -0.59 -10.58 -11.30
N GLU A 81 0.61 -10.63 -10.72
CA GLU A 81 1.14 -11.82 -10.05
C GLU A 81 1.33 -11.61 -8.53
N TRP A 82 0.67 -10.62 -7.95
CA TRP A 82 0.79 -10.34 -6.52
C TRP A 82 0.19 -11.45 -5.67
N GLU A 83 0.78 -11.68 -4.52
CA GLU A 83 0.38 -12.77 -3.61
C GLU A 83 -0.57 -12.30 -2.49
N TRP A 84 -1.48 -11.38 -2.78
CA TRP A 84 -2.35 -10.77 -1.76
C TRP A 84 -3.19 -11.78 -0.99
N ALA A 85 -3.67 -12.84 -1.65
CA ALA A 85 -4.41 -13.91 -0.98
C ALA A 85 -3.54 -14.64 0.06
N ARG A 86 -2.29 -15.00 -0.30
CA ARG A 86 -1.34 -15.65 0.61
C ARG A 86 -1.00 -14.78 1.81
N LEU A 87 -0.88 -13.47 1.56
CA LEU A 87 -0.48 -12.48 2.56
C LEU A 87 -1.66 -11.97 3.40
N GLY A 88 -2.88 -12.43 3.13
CA GLY A 88 -4.08 -12.05 3.87
C GLY A 88 -4.43 -10.56 3.75
N ILE A 89 -4.20 -9.96 2.57
CA ILE A 89 -4.43 -8.53 2.33
C ILE A 89 -5.92 -8.24 2.17
N ASP A 90 -6.44 -7.33 2.95
CA ASP A 90 -7.80 -6.83 2.81
C ASP A 90 -7.90 -5.76 1.71
N ILE A 91 -7.00 -4.79 1.72
CA ILE A 91 -7.01 -3.68 0.77
C ILE A 91 -5.63 -3.56 0.10
N ALA A 92 -5.60 -3.61 -1.22
CA ALA A 92 -4.41 -3.26 -1.98
C ALA A 92 -4.38 -1.74 -2.21
N VAL A 93 -3.25 -1.11 -1.88
CA VAL A 93 -3.01 0.30 -2.13
C VAL A 93 -2.05 0.43 -3.31
N GLU A 94 -2.54 0.95 -4.41
CA GLU A 94 -1.77 1.15 -5.63
C GLU A 94 -1.09 2.51 -5.62
N THR A 95 0.23 2.53 -5.44
CA THR A 95 1.03 3.76 -5.32
C THR A 95 2.12 3.91 -6.38
N THR A 96 2.13 3.04 -7.41
CA THR A 96 3.14 3.14 -8.48
C THR A 96 2.89 4.30 -9.44
N GLY A 97 1.64 4.75 -9.54
CA GLY A 97 1.22 5.74 -10.53
C GLY A 97 1.15 5.21 -11.96
N THR A 98 1.26 3.90 -12.17
CA THR A 98 1.23 3.27 -13.51
C THR A 98 -0.14 2.67 -13.85
N LEU A 99 -0.85 2.09 -12.88
CA LEU A 99 -2.17 1.50 -13.08
C LEU A 99 -3.25 2.58 -12.90
N LYS A 100 -3.64 3.21 -14.01
CA LYS A 100 -4.52 4.39 -14.03
C LYS A 100 -5.91 4.11 -14.58
N LYS A 101 -6.23 2.87 -14.86
CA LYS A 101 -7.55 2.43 -15.30
C LYS A 101 -8.10 1.41 -14.33
N ARG A 102 -9.43 1.40 -14.18
CA ARG A 102 -10.12 0.44 -13.32
C ARG A 102 -9.75 -1.02 -13.65
N GLU A 103 -9.73 -1.37 -14.93
CA GLU A 103 -9.39 -2.72 -15.38
C GLU A 103 -8.00 -3.17 -14.95
N ASP A 104 -7.01 -2.25 -15.01
CA ASP A 104 -5.64 -2.53 -14.60
C ASP A 104 -5.54 -2.68 -13.07
N ALA A 105 -6.17 -1.78 -12.33
CA ALA A 105 -6.20 -1.81 -10.87
C ALA A 105 -6.99 -3.01 -10.33
N ALA A 106 -8.05 -3.44 -11.03
CA ALA A 106 -8.86 -4.59 -10.64
C ALA A 106 -8.08 -5.92 -10.63
N GLN A 107 -6.90 -6.00 -11.25
CA GLN A 107 -6.02 -7.17 -11.16
C GLN A 107 -5.62 -7.46 -9.70
N HIS A 108 -5.54 -6.45 -8.85
CA HIS A 108 -5.30 -6.66 -7.41
C HIS A 108 -6.41 -7.48 -6.74
N LEU A 109 -7.68 -7.30 -7.18
CA LEU A 109 -8.81 -8.10 -6.69
C LEU A 109 -8.66 -9.57 -7.12
N GLN A 110 -8.23 -9.82 -8.36
CA GLN A 110 -7.98 -11.16 -8.88
C GLN A 110 -6.85 -11.86 -8.11
N CYS A 111 -5.91 -11.11 -7.58
CA CYS A 111 -4.82 -11.59 -6.74
C CYS A 111 -5.21 -11.77 -5.26
N GLY A 112 -6.46 -11.49 -4.89
CA GLY A 112 -7.03 -11.79 -3.59
C GLY A 112 -7.26 -10.62 -2.64
N ALA A 113 -6.96 -9.38 -3.06
CA ALA A 113 -7.39 -8.21 -2.29
C ALA A 113 -8.91 -8.05 -2.38
N LYS A 114 -9.55 -7.61 -1.30
CA LYS A 114 -11.01 -7.37 -1.26
C LYS A 114 -11.39 -6.03 -1.87
N LYS A 115 -10.50 -5.05 -1.76
CA LYS A 115 -10.64 -3.70 -2.31
C LYS A 115 -9.31 -3.18 -2.83
N VAL A 116 -9.38 -2.18 -3.70
CA VAL A 116 -8.22 -1.46 -4.22
C VAL A 116 -8.42 0.04 -4.01
N VAL A 117 -7.40 0.70 -3.48
CA VAL A 117 -7.32 2.15 -3.40
C VAL A 117 -6.17 2.62 -4.27
N VAL A 118 -6.46 3.41 -5.29
CA VAL A 118 -5.46 3.96 -6.21
C VAL A 118 -5.10 5.38 -5.77
N SER A 119 -3.83 5.64 -5.53
CA SER A 119 -3.33 6.94 -5.03
C SER A 119 -3.22 8.04 -6.10
N ALA A 120 -3.71 7.78 -7.30
CA ALA A 120 -3.68 8.70 -8.44
C ALA A 120 -5.03 8.65 -9.18
N PRO A 121 -5.37 9.65 -10.02
CA PRO A 121 -6.59 9.59 -10.80
C PRO A 121 -6.71 8.29 -11.59
N CYS A 122 -7.77 7.53 -11.34
CA CYS A 122 -8.04 6.24 -11.97
C CYS A 122 -9.27 6.35 -12.87
N LYS A 123 -9.07 6.15 -14.16
CA LYS A 123 -10.17 6.20 -15.12
C LYS A 123 -11.13 5.04 -14.87
N GLU A 124 -12.43 5.35 -14.88
CA GLU A 124 -13.50 4.37 -14.71
C GLU A 124 -13.50 3.66 -13.34
N ALA A 125 -12.83 4.23 -12.32
CA ALA A 125 -12.94 3.77 -10.95
C ALA A 125 -14.41 3.78 -10.50
N ASP A 126 -14.77 2.90 -9.56
CA ASP A 126 -16.15 2.84 -9.04
C ASP A 126 -16.54 4.16 -8.36
N ALA A 127 -15.58 4.82 -7.70
CA ALA A 127 -15.71 6.18 -7.21
C ALA A 127 -14.34 6.86 -7.14
N THR A 128 -14.31 8.18 -7.29
CA THR A 128 -13.15 9.02 -6.98
C THR A 128 -13.54 9.91 -5.81
N ILE A 129 -12.87 9.72 -4.68
CA ILE A 129 -13.27 10.33 -3.41
C ILE A 129 -12.24 11.38 -2.98
N VAL A 130 -12.75 12.53 -2.58
CA VAL A 130 -12.00 13.57 -1.88
C VAL A 130 -12.61 13.72 -0.48
N MET A 131 -11.86 13.32 0.54
CA MET A 131 -12.32 13.35 1.92
C MET A 131 -12.78 14.75 2.33
N GLY A 132 -13.96 14.84 2.93
CA GLY A 132 -14.60 16.09 3.34
C GLY A 132 -15.30 16.84 2.21
N VAL A 133 -15.32 16.31 0.98
CA VAL A 133 -15.98 16.92 -0.18
C VAL A 133 -17.11 16.02 -0.71
N ASN A 134 -16.82 14.75 -0.95
CA ASN A 134 -17.76 13.80 -1.54
C ASN A 134 -17.61 12.38 -0.97
N ASP A 135 -17.06 12.23 0.21
CA ASP A 135 -16.86 10.93 0.86
C ASP A 135 -18.17 10.22 1.24
N ASP A 136 -19.27 10.96 1.28
CA ASP A 136 -20.63 10.43 1.45
C ASP A 136 -21.13 9.56 0.27
N ILE A 137 -20.50 9.66 -0.91
CA ILE A 137 -20.85 8.80 -2.05
C ILE A 137 -20.29 7.36 -1.89
N TYR A 138 -19.41 7.11 -0.91
CA TYR A 138 -18.80 5.81 -0.75
C TYR A 138 -19.81 4.73 -0.36
N ASP A 139 -19.89 3.69 -1.19
CA ASP A 139 -20.68 2.49 -0.91
C ASP A 139 -19.74 1.30 -0.72
N ALA A 140 -19.66 0.81 0.52
CA ALA A 140 -18.79 -0.31 0.86
C ALA A 140 -19.15 -1.62 0.17
N ALA A 141 -20.41 -1.81 -0.23
CA ALA A 141 -20.87 -3.01 -0.90
C ALA A 141 -20.63 -2.96 -2.43
N ALA A 142 -20.76 -1.77 -3.02
CA ALA A 142 -20.68 -1.61 -4.47
C ALA A 142 -19.27 -1.23 -4.97
N HIS A 143 -18.55 -0.40 -4.22
CA HIS A 143 -17.27 0.14 -4.66
C HIS A 143 -16.09 -0.76 -4.24
N THR A 144 -15.37 -1.28 -5.21
CA THR A 144 -14.21 -2.18 -5.02
C THR A 144 -12.89 -1.57 -5.50
N VAL A 145 -12.92 -0.65 -6.46
CA VAL A 145 -11.78 0.11 -6.98
C VAL A 145 -12.06 1.60 -6.83
N LEU A 146 -11.25 2.27 -6.00
CA LEU A 146 -11.39 3.68 -5.62
C LEU A 146 -10.17 4.49 -6.08
#